data_a1d6f930ff2e9244bfd207da1b65d746
#
_entry.id   a1d6f930ff2e9244bfd207da1b65d746
#
_cell.length_a   1.000
_cell.length_b   1.000
_cell.length_c   1.000
_cell.angle_alpha   90.00
_cell.angle_beta   90.00
_cell.angle_gamma   90.00
#
_symmetry.space_group_name_H-M   'P 1'
#
loop_
_entity.id
_entity.type
_entity.pdbx_description
1 polymer ?
#
loop_
_entity_poly.entity_id
_entity_poly.type
_entity_poly.pdbx_seq_one_letter_code
_entity_poly.pdbx_strand_id
1 'polypeptide(L)'
;MCYLRWEWEVPVAELGTSVFIIPEDQVKNGEERLLVLNRVARSVIEDVRGEHPEYVFTYRGHPITAMNNSGWQHARTRVGLSFVRVHDLKHTFGRRLRAAGVSYEDRQDLLGHKSGRITTHYSAAELQNLIEAANQVCGENSRKSPALVLLKHKAAAGDVVTA
;
A
#
# COMPACT_ATOMS: atom_id res chain seq x y z
N MET A 1 1.21 -2.90 9.53
CA MET A 1 0.13 -2.05 10.06
C MET A 1 -1.06 -2.86 10.55
N CYS A 2 -0.83 -3.85 11.38
CA CYS A 2 -1.96 -4.60 11.95
C CYS A 2 -2.71 -3.81 13.04
N TYR A 3 -2.09 -2.76 13.58
CA TYR A 3 -2.62 -1.92 14.66
C TYR A 3 -3.27 -0.62 14.18
N LEU A 4 -3.82 -0.56 12.97
CA LEU A 4 -4.50 0.65 12.53
C LEU A 4 -5.69 0.92 13.45
N ARG A 5 -5.81 2.16 13.97
CA ARG A 5 -6.86 2.58 14.88
C ARG A 5 -7.80 3.57 14.23
N TRP A 6 -9.06 3.53 14.60
CA TRP A 6 -10.05 4.49 14.13
C TRP A 6 -9.76 5.92 14.58
N GLU A 7 -9.18 6.11 15.76
CA GLU A 7 -8.79 7.44 16.28
C GLU A 7 -7.74 8.17 15.42
N TRP A 8 -7.04 7.44 14.54
CA TRP A 8 -6.07 8.03 13.60
C TRP A 8 -6.69 8.43 12.28
N GLU A 9 -7.99 8.17 12.10
CA GLU A 9 -8.72 8.56 10.90
C GLU A 9 -9.07 10.05 10.98
N VAL A 10 -8.65 10.81 9.98
CA VAL A 10 -8.91 12.24 9.86
C VAL A 10 -9.82 12.46 8.65
N PRO A 11 -11.05 12.97 8.85
CA PRO A 11 -11.92 13.31 7.75
C PRO A 11 -11.37 14.51 6.97
N VAL A 12 -11.46 14.46 5.65
CA VAL A 12 -11.15 15.55 4.73
C VAL A 12 -12.45 15.96 4.06
N ALA A 13 -13.16 16.88 4.69
CA ALA A 13 -14.52 17.27 4.29
C ALA A 13 -14.58 17.79 2.87
N GLU A 14 -13.58 18.56 2.44
CA GLU A 14 -13.47 19.14 1.10
C GLU A 14 -13.41 18.07 0.00
N LEU A 15 -12.93 16.86 0.33
CA LEU A 15 -12.77 15.75 -0.61
C LEU A 15 -13.82 14.65 -0.41
N GLY A 16 -14.70 14.78 0.59
CA GLY A 16 -15.66 13.75 0.95
C GLY A 16 -15.00 12.39 1.27
N THR A 17 -13.82 12.41 1.88
CA THR A 17 -13.00 11.24 2.17
C THR A 17 -12.31 11.36 3.53
N SER A 18 -11.52 10.36 3.88
CA SER A 18 -10.64 10.38 5.05
C SER A 18 -9.24 9.86 4.70
N VAL A 19 -8.29 10.23 5.53
CA VAL A 19 -6.93 9.70 5.55
C VAL A 19 -6.61 9.22 6.96
N PHE A 20 -5.55 8.44 7.14
CA PHE A 20 -5.07 8.10 8.48
C PHE A 20 -3.74 8.82 8.73
N ILE A 21 -3.59 9.40 9.92
CA ILE A 21 -2.34 9.97 10.41
C ILE A 21 -1.85 9.08 11.54
N ILE A 22 -0.79 8.32 11.27
CA ILE A 22 -0.23 7.38 12.22
C ILE A 22 0.83 8.12 13.04
N PRO A 23 0.70 8.17 14.40
CA PRO A 23 1.63 8.87 15.25
C PRO A 23 3.08 8.37 15.15
N GLU A 24 4.03 9.24 15.42
CA GLU A 24 5.48 8.96 15.31
C GLU A 24 5.94 7.79 16.19
N ASP A 25 5.39 7.65 17.39
CA ASP A 25 5.68 6.55 18.34
C ASP A 25 5.21 5.17 17.84
N GLN A 26 4.29 5.15 16.88
CA GLN A 26 3.77 3.93 16.25
C GLN A 26 4.46 3.60 14.92
N VAL A 27 5.40 4.44 14.48
CA VAL A 27 6.11 4.27 13.21
C VAL A 27 7.60 3.98 13.48
N LYS A 28 8.13 2.93 12.86
CA LYS A 28 9.50 2.45 13.08
C LYS A 28 10.59 3.50 12.88
N ASN A 29 10.35 4.48 12.01
CA ASN A 29 11.31 5.55 11.71
C ASN A 29 11.13 6.79 12.60
N GLY A 30 10.18 6.78 13.56
CA GLY A 30 9.94 7.88 14.48
C GLY A 30 9.43 9.15 13.81
N GLU A 31 8.78 9.05 12.68
CA GLU A 31 8.15 10.16 11.96
C GLU A 31 6.67 9.84 11.75
N GLU A 32 5.80 10.79 12.03
CA GLU A 32 4.39 10.69 11.75
C GLU A 32 4.15 10.26 10.28
N ARG A 33 3.16 9.43 10.04
CA ARG A 33 2.92 8.90 8.71
C ARG A 33 1.50 9.14 8.22
N LEU A 34 1.38 9.86 7.13
CA LEU A 34 0.16 9.94 6.35
C LEU A 34 -0.08 8.60 5.61
N LEU A 35 -1.27 8.05 5.76
CA LEU A 35 -1.76 6.90 5.01
C LEU A 35 -2.94 7.31 4.15
N VAL A 36 -2.69 7.46 2.87
CA VAL A 36 -3.72 7.71 1.86
C VAL A 36 -4.30 6.39 1.37
N LEU A 37 -5.61 6.32 1.30
CA LEU A 37 -6.35 5.14 0.84
C LEU A 37 -6.75 5.30 -0.62
N ASN A 38 -6.34 4.37 -1.48
CA ASN A 38 -6.96 4.23 -2.79
C ASN A 38 -8.34 3.57 -2.66
N ARG A 39 -9.13 3.58 -3.73
CA ARG A 39 -10.52 3.05 -3.72
C ARG A 39 -10.63 1.60 -3.23
N VAL A 40 -9.63 0.74 -3.53
CA VAL A 40 -9.63 -0.66 -3.08
C VAL A 40 -9.34 -0.76 -1.59
N ALA A 41 -8.32 -0.05 -1.09
CA ALA A 41 -8.00 -0.02 0.33
C ALA A 41 -9.16 0.59 1.13
N ARG A 42 -9.82 1.61 0.58
CA ARG A 42 -10.99 2.23 1.20
C ARG A 42 -12.15 1.26 1.32
N SER A 43 -12.49 0.51 0.27
CA SER A 43 -13.57 -0.49 0.38
C SER A 43 -13.28 -1.52 1.47
N VAL A 44 -12.02 -1.99 1.59
CA VAL A 44 -11.62 -2.92 2.66
C VAL A 44 -11.78 -2.30 4.06
N ILE A 45 -11.48 -1.00 4.22
CA ILE A 45 -11.67 -0.30 5.50
C ILE A 45 -13.17 -0.16 5.82
N GLU A 46 -13.98 0.21 4.84
CA GLU A 46 -15.42 0.34 5.04
C GLU A 46 -16.11 -1.00 5.34
N ASP A 47 -15.66 -2.10 4.73
CA ASP A 47 -16.19 -3.45 4.97
C ASP A 47 -16.04 -3.90 6.44
N VAL A 48 -15.04 -3.39 7.15
CA VAL A 48 -14.79 -3.72 8.57
C VAL A 48 -15.22 -2.61 9.54
N ARG A 49 -15.81 -1.53 9.03
CA ARG A 49 -16.24 -0.41 9.87
C ARG A 49 -17.34 -0.84 10.83
N GLY A 50 -17.12 -0.57 12.11
CA GLY A 50 -18.07 -0.92 13.18
C GLY A 50 -17.88 -2.32 13.77
N GLU A 51 -16.98 -3.15 13.24
CA GLU A 51 -16.68 -4.46 13.83
C GLU A 51 -15.97 -4.36 15.19
N HIS A 52 -15.19 -3.29 15.40
CA HIS A 52 -14.51 -3.03 16.67
C HIS A 52 -14.43 -1.51 16.94
N PRO A 53 -14.61 -1.08 18.22
CA PRO A 53 -14.68 0.34 18.53
C PRO A 53 -13.33 1.09 18.40
N GLU A 54 -12.21 0.40 18.52
CA GLU A 54 -10.87 1.01 18.59
C GLU A 54 -9.99 0.66 17.38
N TYR A 55 -9.99 -0.61 16.96
CA TYR A 55 -9.07 -1.13 15.94
C TYR A 55 -9.79 -1.38 14.61
N VAL A 56 -9.15 -1.00 13.51
CA VAL A 56 -9.65 -1.25 12.16
C VAL A 56 -9.60 -2.74 11.82
N PHE A 57 -8.50 -3.43 12.16
CA PHE A 57 -8.33 -4.86 11.87
C PHE A 57 -8.25 -5.67 13.13
N THR A 58 -9.18 -6.62 13.26
CA THR A 58 -9.27 -7.53 14.43
C THR A 58 -9.38 -8.98 13.98
N TYR A 59 -9.10 -9.87 14.88
CA TYR A 59 -9.36 -11.30 14.72
C TYR A 59 -10.03 -11.83 15.97
N ARG A 60 -11.23 -12.38 15.84
CA ARG A 60 -12.06 -12.86 16.95
C ARG A 60 -12.29 -11.81 18.05
N GLY A 61 -12.50 -10.56 17.64
CA GLY A 61 -12.73 -9.44 18.55
C GLY A 61 -11.47 -8.90 19.24
N HIS A 62 -10.27 -9.35 18.88
CA HIS A 62 -9.01 -8.88 19.45
C HIS A 62 -8.14 -8.20 18.40
N PRO A 63 -7.36 -7.16 18.78
CA PRO A 63 -6.44 -6.51 17.87
C PRO A 63 -5.39 -7.50 17.35
N ILE A 64 -5.04 -7.39 16.09
CA ILE A 64 -4.00 -8.21 15.48
C ILE A 64 -2.63 -7.66 15.90
N THR A 65 -1.96 -8.32 16.84
CA THR A 65 -0.68 -7.91 17.38
C THR A 65 0.52 -8.33 16.52
N ALA A 66 0.35 -9.41 15.77
CA ALA A 66 1.35 -9.89 14.83
C ALA A 66 0.67 -10.37 13.56
N MET A 67 1.30 -10.16 12.44
CA MET A 67 0.79 -10.65 11.18
C MET A 67 0.92 -12.18 11.11
N ASN A 68 -0.18 -12.89 11.40
CA ASN A 68 -0.27 -14.31 11.07
C ASN A 68 -0.44 -14.45 9.57
N ASN A 69 0.64 -14.76 8.86
CA ASN A 69 0.64 -14.85 7.41
C ASN A 69 0.41 -16.27 6.88
N SER A 70 -0.07 -17.21 7.70
CA SER A 70 -0.29 -18.60 7.27
C SER A 70 -1.24 -18.70 6.08
N GLY A 71 -2.34 -17.96 6.08
CA GLY A 71 -3.25 -17.87 4.92
C GLY A 71 -2.55 -17.38 3.66
N TRP A 72 -1.71 -16.36 3.78
CA TRP A 72 -0.87 -15.87 2.68
C TRP A 72 0.12 -16.93 2.20
N GLN A 73 0.79 -17.62 3.12
CA GLN A 73 1.73 -18.68 2.77
C GLN A 73 1.04 -19.82 2.01
N HIS A 74 -0.09 -20.29 2.49
CA HIS A 74 -0.88 -21.32 1.81
C HIS A 74 -1.36 -20.84 0.44
N ALA A 75 -1.88 -19.63 0.33
CA ALA A 75 -2.37 -19.09 -0.94
C ALA A 75 -1.25 -18.97 -1.98
N ARG A 76 -0.10 -18.40 -1.62
CA ARG A 76 1.04 -18.24 -2.54
C ARG A 76 1.63 -19.58 -2.98
N THR A 77 1.70 -20.57 -2.07
CA THR A 77 2.18 -21.92 -2.41
C THR A 77 1.25 -22.60 -3.40
N ARG A 78 -0.07 -22.49 -3.18
CA ARG A 78 -1.09 -23.10 -4.06
C ARG A 78 -1.02 -22.58 -5.50
N VAL A 79 -0.59 -21.33 -5.70
CA VAL A 79 -0.46 -20.72 -7.03
C VAL A 79 0.99 -20.70 -7.55
N GLY A 80 1.91 -21.45 -6.93
CA GLY A 80 3.30 -21.55 -7.37
C GLY A 80 4.17 -20.31 -7.08
N LEU A 81 3.73 -19.41 -6.18
CA LEU A 81 4.42 -18.17 -5.82
C LEU A 81 5.02 -18.20 -4.41
N SER A 82 5.53 -19.37 -3.97
CA SER A 82 6.04 -19.57 -2.60
C SER A 82 7.19 -18.63 -2.22
N PHE A 83 7.91 -18.07 -3.19
CA PHE A 83 9.00 -17.12 -3.00
C PHE A 83 8.52 -15.67 -2.74
N VAL A 84 7.25 -15.34 -3.05
CA VAL A 84 6.73 -13.97 -2.88
C VAL A 84 6.42 -13.71 -1.41
N ARG A 85 7.03 -12.67 -0.83
CA ARG A 85 6.81 -12.24 0.55
C ARG A 85 5.76 -11.12 0.60
N VAL A 86 5.15 -10.91 1.75
CA VAL A 86 4.22 -9.78 1.96
C VAL A 86 4.91 -8.43 1.66
N HIS A 87 6.18 -8.29 2.02
CA HIS A 87 6.96 -7.07 1.73
C HIS A 87 7.09 -6.77 0.22
N ASP A 88 7.08 -7.80 -0.62
CA ASP A 88 7.18 -7.64 -2.07
C ASP A 88 5.91 -6.97 -2.67
N LEU A 89 4.80 -6.98 -1.93
CA LEU A 89 3.59 -6.21 -2.29
C LEU A 89 3.86 -4.70 -2.27
N LYS A 90 4.63 -4.21 -1.29
CA LYS A 90 5.04 -2.80 -1.23
C LYS A 90 5.89 -2.42 -2.47
N HIS A 91 6.83 -3.27 -2.83
CA HIS A 91 7.64 -3.07 -4.04
C HIS A 91 6.80 -3.11 -5.32
N THR A 92 5.82 -4.00 -5.38
CA THR A 92 4.88 -4.10 -6.50
C THR A 92 4.05 -2.83 -6.62
N PHE A 93 3.54 -2.32 -5.50
CA PHE A 93 2.80 -1.06 -5.47
C PHE A 93 3.67 0.10 -5.99
N GLY A 94 4.89 0.26 -5.49
CA GLY A 94 5.82 1.30 -5.93
C GLY A 94 6.18 1.21 -7.43
N ARG A 95 6.34 -0.01 -7.96
CA ARG A 95 6.56 -0.22 -9.41
C ARG A 95 5.34 0.17 -10.25
N ARG A 96 4.14 -0.16 -9.79
CA ARG A 96 2.89 0.21 -10.45
C ARG A 96 2.68 1.72 -10.48
N LEU A 97 2.94 2.41 -9.36
CA LEU A 97 2.92 3.87 -9.31
C LEU A 97 3.90 4.48 -10.34
N ARG A 98 5.13 3.94 -10.40
CA ARG A 98 6.13 4.39 -11.38
C ARG A 98 5.66 4.15 -12.83
N ALA A 99 5.09 2.99 -13.11
CA ALA A 99 4.58 2.65 -14.43
C ALA A 99 3.38 3.53 -14.85
N ALA A 100 2.60 4.00 -13.87
CA ALA A 100 1.50 4.94 -14.07
C ALA A 100 1.96 6.41 -14.21
N GLY A 101 3.28 6.69 -14.16
CA GLY A 101 3.81 8.04 -14.30
C GLY A 101 3.72 8.92 -13.05
N VAL A 102 3.40 8.33 -11.88
CA VAL A 102 3.34 9.07 -10.62
C VAL A 102 4.71 9.66 -10.29
N SER A 103 4.75 10.92 -9.85
CA SER A 103 5.97 11.65 -9.52
C SER A 103 6.84 10.90 -8.49
N TYR A 104 8.13 11.21 -8.45
CA TYR A 104 9.02 10.58 -7.46
C TYR A 104 8.60 10.96 -6.04
N GLU A 105 8.26 12.22 -5.82
CA GLU A 105 7.86 12.79 -4.55
C GLU A 105 6.57 12.13 -4.03
N ASP A 106 5.52 12.07 -4.85
CA ASP A 106 4.25 11.42 -4.47
C ASP A 106 4.45 9.93 -4.16
N ARG A 107 5.35 9.26 -4.89
CA ARG A 107 5.69 7.86 -4.58
C ARG A 107 6.38 7.70 -3.23
N GLN A 108 7.26 8.64 -2.86
CA GLN A 108 7.89 8.64 -1.54
C GLN A 108 6.84 8.76 -0.44
N ASP A 109 5.91 9.70 -0.60
CA ASP A 109 4.83 9.93 0.37
C ASP A 109 3.91 8.70 0.46
N LEU A 110 3.42 8.18 -0.67
CA LEU A 110 2.56 6.99 -0.71
C LEU A 110 3.22 5.72 -0.16
N LEU A 111 4.53 5.57 -0.34
CA LEU A 111 5.29 4.43 0.20
C LEU A 111 5.75 4.65 1.64
N GLY A 112 5.59 5.86 2.19
CA GLY A 112 6.05 6.22 3.53
C GLY A 112 7.55 6.08 3.65
N HIS A 113 8.29 6.55 2.66
CA HIS A 113 9.72 6.78 2.76
C HIS A 113 9.97 8.14 3.43
N LYS A 114 11.16 8.33 4.02
CA LYS A 114 11.53 9.65 4.55
C LYS A 114 11.50 10.67 3.41
N SER A 115 10.55 11.60 3.47
CA SER A 115 10.42 12.67 2.47
C SER A 115 10.95 14.00 2.96
N GLY A 116 11.29 14.10 4.26
CA GLY A 116 11.66 15.38 4.89
C GLY A 116 10.50 16.40 4.93
N ARG A 117 9.32 16.01 4.47
CA ARG A 117 8.10 16.83 4.55
C ARG A 117 7.39 16.55 5.86
N ILE A 118 6.93 17.62 6.50
CA ILE A 118 6.12 17.52 7.71
C ILE A 118 4.72 17.07 7.29
N THR A 119 4.31 15.89 7.74
CA THR A 119 3.07 15.20 7.35
C THR A 119 1.80 16.00 7.67
N THR A 120 1.88 16.97 8.59
CA THR A 120 0.74 17.77 9.06
C THR A 120 0.35 18.95 8.16
N HIS A 121 1.05 19.19 7.05
CA HIS A 121 0.87 20.40 6.22
C HIS A 121 0.48 20.07 4.76
N TYR A 122 -0.40 19.09 4.55
CA TYR A 122 -0.97 18.88 3.22
C TYR A 122 -2.21 19.75 3.01
N SER A 123 -2.23 20.50 1.92
CA SER A 123 -3.46 21.14 1.44
C SER A 123 -4.45 20.09 0.90
N ALA A 124 -5.73 20.43 0.83
CA ALA A 124 -6.73 19.54 0.24
C ALA A 124 -6.38 19.17 -1.22
N ALA A 125 -5.78 20.09 -1.98
CA ALA A 125 -5.34 19.83 -3.35
C ALA A 125 -4.20 18.82 -3.42
N GLU A 126 -3.22 18.89 -2.52
CA GLU A 126 -2.12 17.90 -2.44
C GLU A 126 -2.65 16.52 -2.04
N LEU A 127 -3.56 16.45 -1.07
CA LEU A 127 -4.21 15.19 -0.68
C LEU A 127 -5.01 14.60 -1.83
N GLN A 128 -5.74 15.42 -2.59
CA GLN A 128 -6.45 14.98 -3.79
C GLN A 128 -5.49 14.37 -4.80
N ASN A 129 -4.38 15.05 -5.10
CA ASN A 129 -3.37 14.55 -6.03
C ASN A 129 -2.79 13.19 -5.58
N LEU A 130 -2.51 13.02 -4.29
CA LEU A 130 -2.02 11.75 -3.72
C LEU A 130 -3.08 10.64 -3.82
N ILE A 131 -4.35 10.94 -3.57
CA ILE A 131 -5.46 9.98 -3.72
C ILE A 131 -5.61 9.55 -5.19
N GLU A 132 -5.57 10.51 -6.11
CA GLU A 132 -5.65 10.23 -7.56
C GLU A 132 -4.45 9.40 -8.02
N ALA A 133 -3.23 9.75 -7.59
CA ALA A 133 -2.02 9.00 -7.86
C ALA A 133 -2.12 7.55 -7.33
N ALA A 134 -2.60 7.37 -6.10
CA ALA A 134 -2.81 6.06 -5.50
C ALA A 134 -3.89 5.24 -6.24
N ASN A 135 -4.90 5.90 -6.83
CA ASN A 135 -5.96 5.26 -7.60
C ASN A 135 -5.52 4.78 -8.99
N GLN A 136 -4.47 5.38 -9.57
CA GLN A 136 -3.97 4.97 -10.90
C GLN A 136 -3.55 3.50 -10.94
N VAL A 137 -3.15 2.93 -9.83
CA VAL A 137 -2.76 1.51 -9.75
C VAL A 137 -3.92 0.54 -9.57
N CYS A 138 -5.16 1.04 -9.45
CA CYS A 138 -6.37 0.23 -9.27
C CYS A 138 -7.07 -0.14 -10.59
N GLY A 139 -6.56 0.29 -11.74
CA GLY A 139 -7.14 -0.01 -13.06
C GLY A 139 -6.81 -1.42 -13.56
N GLU A 140 -7.61 -1.94 -14.49
CA GLU A 140 -7.37 -3.26 -15.11
C GLU A 140 -6.03 -3.33 -15.84
N ASN A 141 -5.57 -2.23 -16.44
CA ASN A 141 -4.27 -2.11 -17.09
C ASN A 141 -3.08 -2.22 -16.11
N SER A 142 -3.31 -2.06 -14.81
CA SER A 142 -2.26 -2.23 -13.78
C SER A 142 -1.77 -3.67 -13.64
N ARG A 143 -2.49 -4.64 -14.18
CA ARG A 143 -2.10 -6.06 -14.18
C ARG A 143 -0.97 -6.38 -15.14
N LYS A 144 -0.74 -5.54 -16.17
CA LYS A 144 0.36 -5.68 -17.12
C LYS A 144 1.55 -4.85 -16.64
N SER A 145 2.36 -5.39 -15.72
CA SER A 145 3.59 -4.70 -15.30
C SER A 145 4.64 -4.76 -16.41
N PRO A 146 5.13 -3.62 -16.92
CA PRO A 146 6.24 -3.59 -17.90
C PRO A 146 7.50 -4.33 -17.40
N ALA A 147 7.70 -4.38 -16.09
CA ALA A 147 8.83 -5.09 -15.48
C ALA A 147 8.77 -6.61 -15.69
N LEU A 148 7.58 -7.20 -15.76
CA LEU A 148 7.42 -8.64 -16.04
C LEU A 148 7.75 -8.98 -17.49
N VAL A 149 7.48 -8.06 -18.43
CA VAL A 149 7.83 -8.24 -19.85
C VAL A 149 9.34 -8.22 -20.04
N LEU A 150 10.05 -7.29 -19.36
CA LEU A 150 11.52 -7.19 -19.42
C LEU A 150 12.22 -8.44 -18.83
N LEU A 151 11.70 -9.00 -17.75
CA LEU A 151 12.23 -10.24 -17.15
C LEU A 151 12.06 -11.46 -18.08
N LYS A 152 10.95 -11.53 -18.81
CA LYS A 152 10.74 -12.60 -19.81
C LYS A 152 11.72 -12.51 -20.98
N HIS A 153 12.04 -11.32 -21.47
CA HIS A 153 13.04 -11.12 -22.54
C HIS A 153 14.46 -11.48 -22.10
N LYS A 154 14.83 -11.21 -20.85
CA LYS A 154 16.15 -11.63 -20.32
C LYS A 154 16.29 -13.14 -20.17
N ALA A 155 15.22 -13.85 -19.81
CA ALA A 155 15.24 -15.30 -19.71
C ALA A 155 15.39 -15.97 -21.09
N ALA A 156 14.76 -15.41 -22.14
CA ALA A 156 14.89 -15.92 -23.51
C ALA A 156 16.30 -15.68 -24.14
N ALA A 157 17.04 -14.67 -23.68
CA ALA A 157 18.41 -14.40 -24.15
C ALA A 157 19.48 -15.28 -23.47
N GLY A 158 19.11 -16.00 -22.38
CA GLY A 158 20.02 -16.90 -21.66
C GLY A 158 20.12 -18.32 -22.22
N ASP A 159 19.26 -18.70 -23.17
CA ASP A 159 19.24 -20.04 -23.76
C ASP A 159 20.12 -20.19 -25.02
N VAL A 160 21.01 -19.25 -25.30
CA VAL A 160 21.93 -19.31 -26.46
C VAL A 160 23.40 -19.32 -26.01
N VAL A 161 23.76 -20.09 -25.00
CA VAL A 161 25.17 -20.47 -24.78
C VAL A 161 25.23 -21.89 -24.27
N THR A 162 25.16 -22.84 -25.20
CA THR A 162 25.89 -24.10 -25.09
C THR A 162 26.06 -24.72 -26.47
N ALA A 163 27.22 -24.58 -27.02
CA ALA A 163 27.87 -25.57 -27.87
C ALA A 163 29.36 -25.47 -27.64
#